data_8d63598a2f6b8bc1221df01cdbde2901
#
_entry.id   8d63598a2f6b8bc1221df01cdbde2901
#
_cell.length_a   1.000
_cell.length_b   1.000
_cell.length_c   1.000
_cell.angle_alpha   90.00
_cell.angle_beta   90.00
_cell.angle_gamma   90.00
#
_symmetry.space_group_name_H-M   'P 1'
#
loop_
_entity.id
_entity.type
_entity.pdbx_description
1 polymer ?
#
loop_
_entity_poly.entity_id
_entity_poly.type
_entity_poly.pdbx_seq_one_letter_code
_entity_poly.pdbx_strand_id
1 'polypeptide(L)'
;MSAAPDPPALDSLLAIRDRLRTFADERDWNQFHAPKNLAMALIVEAAEVVEHFQWQEPFRDPELPPDKRAAIGAELADVLFYLVRLADRLDVDLG
;
A
#
# COMPACT_ATOMS: atom_id res chain seq x y z
N MET A 1 26.12 -15.62 22.49
CA MET A 1 25.92 -14.92 21.20
C MET A 1 24.49 -14.46 21.11
N SER A 2 24.25 -13.17 21.02
CA SER A 2 22.89 -12.64 20.94
C SER A 2 22.38 -12.74 19.52
N ALA A 3 21.12 -13.13 19.36
CA ALA A 3 20.44 -13.08 18.08
C ALA A 3 20.25 -11.62 17.65
N ALA A 4 20.20 -11.39 16.35
CA ALA A 4 19.81 -10.07 15.87
C ALA A 4 18.39 -9.73 16.37
N PRO A 5 18.12 -8.49 16.73
CA PRO A 5 16.77 -8.12 17.17
C PRO A 5 15.77 -8.33 16.04
N ASP A 6 14.54 -8.68 16.41
CA ASP A 6 13.45 -8.76 15.45
C ASP A 6 13.22 -7.39 14.81
N PRO A 7 12.82 -7.36 13.55
CA PRO A 7 12.45 -6.09 12.93
C PRO A 7 11.30 -5.44 13.69
N PRO A 8 11.22 -4.09 13.73
CA PRO A 8 10.12 -3.42 14.39
C PRO A 8 8.77 -3.88 13.83
N ALA A 9 7.78 -3.99 14.70
CA ALA A 9 6.43 -4.31 14.27
C ALA A 9 5.86 -3.18 13.39
N LEU A 10 5.19 -3.56 12.29
CA LEU A 10 4.53 -2.61 11.39
C LEU A 10 3.08 -2.37 11.86
N ASP A 11 2.93 -1.90 13.10
CA ASP A 11 1.66 -1.73 13.77
C ASP A 11 1.12 -0.29 13.73
N SER A 12 1.82 0.62 13.05
CA SER A 12 1.39 2.00 12.89
C SER A 12 1.69 2.50 11.49
N LEU A 13 0.96 3.53 11.07
CA LEU A 13 1.20 4.16 9.77
C LEU A 13 2.59 4.79 9.69
N LEU A 14 3.09 5.33 10.82
CA LEU A 14 4.43 5.91 10.85
C LEU A 14 5.52 4.84 10.69
N ALA A 15 5.36 3.69 11.31
CA ALA A 15 6.28 2.57 11.14
C ALA A 15 6.30 2.05 9.70
N ILE A 16 5.13 1.93 9.09
CA ILE A 16 5.00 1.55 7.68
C ILE A 16 5.67 2.60 6.79
N ARG A 17 5.41 3.88 7.04
CA ARG A 17 6.05 4.98 6.31
C ARG A 17 7.56 4.86 6.30
N ASP A 18 8.15 4.69 7.49
CA ASP A 18 9.61 4.63 7.63
C ASP A 18 10.19 3.41 6.91
N ARG A 19 9.50 2.27 6.99
CA ARG A 19 9.90 1.05 6.29
C ARG A 19 9.84 1.23 4.77
N LEU A 20 8.79 1.84 4.25
CA LEU A 20 8.64 2.09 2.82
C LEU A 20 9.63 3.12 2.31
N ARG A 21 9.95 4.13 3.12
CA ARG A 21 10.98 5.12 2.78
C ARG A 21 12.34 4.46 2.60
N THR A 22 12.74 3.61 3.54
CA THR A 22 14.00 2.86 3.45
C THR A 22 14.01 1.96 2.22
N PHE A 23 12.91 1.27 1.96
CA PHE A 23 12.76 0.39 0.81
C PHE A 23 12.93 1.16 -0.52
N ALA A 24 12.32 2.33 -0.63
CA ALA A 24 12.44 3.19 -1.81
C ALA A 24 13.85 3.76 -1.97
N ASP A 25 14.48 4.17 -0.86
CA ASP A 25 15.84 4.69 -0.86
C ASP A 25 16.83 3.64 -1.33
N GLU A 26 16.72 2.41 -0.83
CA GLU A 26 17.59 1.31 -1.20
C GLU A 26 17.51 0.97 -2.70
N ARG A 27 16.39 1.24 -3.35
CA ARG A 27 16.15 0.95 -4.76
C ARG A 27 16.28 2.16 -5.67
N ASP A 28 16.63 3.30 -5.09
CA ASP A 28 16.70 4.58 -5.81
C ASP A 28 15.40 4.93 -6.55
N TRP A 29 14.27 4.59 -5.92
CA TRP A 29 12.94 4.84 -6.49
C TRP A 29 12.46 6.27 -6.30
N ASN A 30 13.11 7.04 -5.40
CA ASN A 30 12.69 8.41 -5.12
C ASN A 30 12.69 9.29 -6.39
N GLN A 31 13.57 9.01 -7.34
CA GLN A 31 13.59 9.71 -8.62
C GLN A 31 12.29 9.53 -9.42
N PHE A 32 11.55 8.43 -9.18
CA PHE A 32 10.30 8.11 -9.85
C PHE A 32 9.07 8.43 -9.00
N HIS A 33 9.26 8.72 -7.71
CA HIS A 33 8.18 8.89 -6.75
C HIS A 33 7.79 10.36 -6.57
N ALA A 34 7.73 11.12 -7.68
CA ALA A 34 7.14 12.45 -7.63
C ALA A 34 5.66 12.37 -7.25
N PRO A 35 5.11 13.34 -6.50
CA PRO A 35 3.72 13.29 -6.04
C PRO A 35 2.70 13.02 -7.15
N LYS A 36 2.86 13.63 -8.31
CA LYS A 36 1.97 13.38 -9.44
C LYS A 36 1.99 11.91 -9.87
N ASN A 37 3.17 11.31 -9.97
CA ASN A 37 3.31 9.92 -10.37
C ASN A 37 2.73 8.98 -9.33
N LEU A 38 2.95 9.26 -8.06
CA LEU A 38 2.37 8.47 -6.96
C LEU A 38 0.84 8.57 -6.94
N ALA A 39 0.29 9.76 -7.17
CA ALA A 39 -1.15 9.95 -7.23
C ALA A 39 -1.77 9.18 -8.41
N MET A 40 -1.10 9.20 -9.57
CA MET A 40 -1.56 8.43 -10.74
C MET A 40 -1.51 6.94 -10.50
N ALA A 41 -0.45 6.44 -9.88
CA ALA A 41 -0.33 5.03 -9.51
C ALA A 41 -1.40 4.63 -8.49
N LEU A 42 -1.67 5.49 -7.52
CA LEU A 42 -2.70 5.25 -6.50
C LEU A 42 -4.07 5.06 -7.14
N ILE A 43 -4.47 5.92 -8.07
CA ILE A 43 -5.79 5.80 -8.71
C ILE A 43 -5.89 4.53 -9.56
N VAL A 44 -4.82 4.13 -10.23
CA VAL A 44 -4.79 2.88 -11.00
C VAL A 44 -5.01 1.67 -10.09
N GLU A 45 -4.28 1.60 -8.97
CA GLU A 45 -4.44 0.50 -8.02
C GLU A 45 -5.82 0.49 -7.37
N ALA A 46 -6.36 1.66 -7.04
CA ALA A 46 -7.72 1.77 -6.52
C ALA A 46 -8.76 1.27 -7.54
N ALA A 47 -8.56 1.57 -8.81
CA ALA A 47 -9.45 1.09 -9.87
C ALA A 47 -9.39 -0.44 -10.00
N GLU A 48 -8.22 -1.05 -9.82
CA GLU A 48 -8.07 -2.50 -9.83
C GLU A 48 -8.83 -3.17 -8.68
N VAL A 49 -8.89 -2.53 -7.52
CA VAL A 49 -9.75 -3.00 -6.42
C VAL A 49 -11.22 -3.00 -6.85
N VAL A 50 -11.67 -1.93 -7.49
CA VAL A 50 -13.06 -1.81 -7.98
C VAL A 50 -13.40 -2.92 -8.99
N GLU A 51 -12.45 -3.32 -9.85
CA GLU A 51 -12.66 -4.36 -10.85
C GLU A 51 -13.10 -5.70 -10.23
N HIS A 52 -12.65 -6.01 -9.00
CA HIS A 52 -13.06 -7.22 -8.31
C HIS A 52 -14.54 -7.20 -7.91
N PHE A 53 -15.16 -6.03 -7.80
CA PHE A 53 -16.50 -5.84 -7.27
C PHE A 53 -17.48 -5.26 -8.27
N GLN A 54 -17.05 -4.90 -9.48
CA GLN A 54 -17.87 -4.15 -10.44
C GLN A 54 -19.18 -4.85 -10.82
N TRP A 55 -19.22 -6.18 -10.72
CA TRP A 55 -20.41 -6.99 -11.05
C TRP A 55 -21.10 -7.54 -9.81
N GLN A 56 -20.68 -7.12 -8.63
CA GLN A 56 -21.26 -7.55 -7.38
C GLN A 56 -22.59 -6.83 -7.10
N GLU A 57 -23.46 -7.50 -6.37
CA GLU A 57 -24.69 -6.88 -5.88
C GLU A 57 -24.32 -5.80 -4.85
N PRO A 58 -24.88 -4.53 -4.99
CA PRO A 58 -24.34 -3.38 -4.25
C PRO A 58 -24.59 -3.40 -2.74
N PHE A 59 -25.50 -4.23 -2.25
CA PHE A 59 -25.93 -4.21 -0.84
C PHE A 59 -25.61 -5.51 -0.10
N ARG A 60 -24.75 -6.35 -0.65
CA ARG A 60 -24.32 -7.60 -0.02
C ARG A 60 -22.82 -7.72 0.02
N ASP A 61 -22.32 -8.31 1.11
CA ASP A 61 -20.93 -8.72 1.17
C ASP A 61 -20.75 -9.94 0.25
N PRO A 62 -19.70 -9.93 -0.58
CA PRO A 62 -19.44 -11.07 -1.45
C PRO A 62 -18.88 -12.25 -0.69
N GLU A 63 -19.16 -13.45 -1.17
CA GLU A 63 -18.41 -14.64 -0.77
C GLU A 63 -17.15 -14.69 -1.63
N LEU A 64 -15.99 -14.68 -0.99
CA LEU A 64 -14.72 -14.64 -1.68
C LEU A 64 -13.98 -15.97 -1.55
N PRO A 65 -13.69 -16.66 -2.65
CA PRO A 65 -12.76 -17.78 -2.63
C PRO A 65 -11.38 -17.33 -2.12
N PRO A 66 -10.59 -18.23 -1.50
CA PRO A 66 -9.30 -17.85 -0.92
C PRO A 66 -8.33 -17.18 -1.89
N ASP A 67 -8.28 -17.65 -3.14
CA ASP A 67 -7.42 -17.08 -4.18
C ASP A 67 -7.84 -15.66 -4.56
N LYS A 68 -9.13 -15.40 -4.66
CA LYS A 68 -9.67 -14.06 -4.94
C LYS A 68 -9.45 -13.12 -3.77
N ARG A 69 -9.65 -13.61 -2.55
CA ARG A 69 -9.37 -12.83 -1.33
C ARG A 69 -7.90 -12.42 -1.29
N ALA A 70 -6.99 -13.33 -1.61
CA ALA A 70 -5.55 -13.04 -1.63
C ALA A 70 -5.21 -12.01 -2.71
N ALA A 71 -5.80 -12.10 -3.89
CA ALA A 71 -5.59 -11.13 -4.98
C ALA A 71 -6.07 -9.73 -4.59
N ILE A 72 -7.24 -9.62 -3.98
CA ILE A 72 -7.77 -8.34 -3.48
C ILE A 72 -6.86 -7.79 -2.39
N GLY A 73 -6.40 -8.65 -1.47
CA GLY A 73 -5.48 -8.25 -0.40
C GLY A 73 -4.19 -7.66 -0.95
N ALA A 74 -3.63 -8.26 -2.00
CA ALA A 74 -2.42 -7.74 -2.65
C ALA A 74 -2.65 -6.34 -3.24
N GLU A 75 -3.79 -6.11 -3.89
CA GLU A 75 -4.12 -4.80 -4.45
C GLU A 75 -4.40 -3.75 -3.36
N LEU A 76 -5.02 -4.15 -2.25
CA LEU A 76 -5.18 -3.26 -1.09
C LEU A 76 -3.83 -2.86 -0.51
N ALA A 77 -2.88 -3.78 -0.46
CA ALA A 77 -1.52 -3.47 -0.02
C ALA A 77 -0.84 -2.47 -0.96
N ASP A 78 -1.04 -2.61 -2.27
CA ASP A 78 -0.50 -1.66 -3.26
C ASP A 78 -1.12 -0.28 -3.11
N VAL A 79 -2.42 -0.19 -2.86
CA VAL A 79 -3.10 1.09 -2.56
C VAL A 79 -2.48 1.74 -1.32
N LEU A 80 -2.29 0.98 -0.26
CA LEU A 80 -1.67 1.49 0.96
C LEU A 80 -0.24 1.95 0.71
N PHE A 81 0.54 1.20 -0.07
CA PHE A 81 1.91 1.58 -0.44
C PHE A 81 1.95 2.97 -1.07
N TYR A 82 1.17 3.20 -2.12
CA TYR A 82 1.18 4.48 -2.81
C TYR A 82 0.61 5.61 -1.98
N LEU A 83 -0.42 5.33 -1.18
CA LEU A 83 -1.00 6.32 -0.27
C LEU A 83 0.03 6.80 0.76
N VAL A 84 0.72 5.88 1.41
CA VAL A 84 1.72 6.21 2.43
C VAL A 84 2.93 6.90 1.80
N ARG A 85 3.39 6.43 0.63
CA ARG A 85 4.50 7.07 -0.07
C ARG A 85 4.15 8.50 -0.51
N LEU A 86 2.94 8.72 -1.00
CA LEU A 86 2.50 10.06 -1.39
C LEU A 86 2.43 11.00 -0.18
N ALA A 87 1.85 10.55 0.92
CA ALA A 87 1.80 11.33 2.15
C ALA A 87 3.20 11.69 2.64
N ASP A 88 4.13 10.74 2.60
CA ASP A 88 5.52 10.97 3.01
C ASP A 88 6.21 12.01 2.12
N ARG A 89 6.02 11.94 0.80
CA ARG A 89 6.59 12.91 -0.14
C ARG A 89 6.01 14.32 0.02
N LEU A 90 4.78 14.41 0.51
CA LEU A 90 4.10 15.68 0.77
C LEU A 90 4.26 16.17 2.22
N ASP A 91 5.01 15.44 3.04
CA ASP A 91 5.20 15.71 4.47
C ASP A 91 3.86 15.80 5.22
N VAL A 92 2.96 14.87 4.89
CA VAL A 92 1.66 14.73 5.55
C VAL A 92 1.73 13.58 6.53
N ASP A 93 1.42 13.84 7.78
CA ASP A 93 1.35 12.82 8.83
C ASP A 93 -0.03 12.16 8.83
N LEU A 94 -0.07 10.86 8.53
CA LEU A 94 -1.29 10.07 8.55
C LEU A 94 -1.53 9.40 9.91
N GLY A 95 -0.56 9.52 10.80
CA GLY A 95 -0.64 8.94 12.13
C GLY A 95 -1.53 9.67 13.13
#